data_ed250e76427dc9ae19bbf0169f093063
#
_entry.id   ed250e76427dc9ae19bbf0169f093063
#
_cell.length_a   1.000
_cell.length_b   1.000
_cell.length_c   1.000
_cell.angle_alpha   90.00
_cell.angle_beta   90.00
_cell.angle_gamma   90.00
#
_symmetry.space_group_name_H-M   'P 1'
#
loop_
_entity.id
_entity.type
_entity.pdbx_description
1 polymer ?
#
loop_
_entity_poly.entity_id
_entity_poly.type
_entity_poly.pdbx_seq_one_letter_code
_entity_poly.pdbx_strand_id
1 'polypeptide(L)'
;EQLLLADYTIGDSSSDFIYGGTVTNGKIAYKEPQRRGLLGQAGFLASAAVTDTTNPIKRGVFILGRLLCSGFAPAPPTAVPEAKVGLSSKELFQQHTQGACASCHKFIDDFGFALENFDEIGKFRDTDAGSAIVIKSSVKIDGKDVTIASPQELSEAIAHSQQGLECYARQTFRYAFGRLEYTAVPIIGGVALEDKSTESQLDKCQIQSIASTMEGKGGDLKSGLIELVSDPGFRLRLAGPKN
;
A
#
# COMPACT_ATOMS: atom_id res chain seq x y z
N GLU A 1 -11.85 -7.68 2.51
CA GLU A 1 -12.21 -7.02 1.25
C GLU A 1 -12.61 -5.56 1.44
N GLN A 2 -13.51 -5.19 2.37
CA GLN A 2 -13.99 -3.81 2.55
C GLN A 2 -12.87 -2.79 2.76
N LEU A 3 -11.76 -3.14 3.40
CA LEU A 3 -10.63 -2.24 3.60
C LEU A 3 -10.12 -1.65 2.27
N LEU A 4 -10.09 -2.46 1.21
CA LEU A 4 -9.56 -2.06 -0.10
C LEU A 4 -10.65 -1.83 -1.16
N LEU A 5 -11.86 -2.40 -0.98
CA LEU A 5 -12.90 -2.41 -2.02
C LEU A 5 -14.15 -1.59 -1.65
N ALA A 6 -14.24 -1.02 -0.44
CA ALA A 6 -15.39 -0.20 -0.08
C ALA A 6 -15.58 0.94 -1.10
N ASP A 7 -16.82 1.13 -1.53
CA ASP A 7 -17.27 2.20 -2.43
C ASP A 7 -17.80 3.44 -1.70
N TYR A 8 -17.41 3.55 -0.42
CA TYR A 8 -17.80 4.65 0.46
C TYR A 8 -16.69 5.01 1.45
N THR A 9 -16.80 6.18 2.05
CA THR A 9 -16.05 6.57 3.23
C THR A 9 -17.00 7.00 4.36
N ILE A 10 -16.44 7.18 5.55
CA ILE A 10 -17.14 7.80 6.68
C ILE A 10 -16.74 9.28 6.74
N GLY A 11 -17.73 10.15 6.83
CA GLY A 11 -17.49 11.59 6.85
C GLY A 11 -18.80 12.38 6.91
N ASP A 12 -18.66 13.68 6.79
CA ASP A 12 -19.74 14.65 6.73
C ASP A 12 -19.68 15.51 5.47
N SER A 13 -20.58 16.46 5.33
CA SER A 13 -20.67 17.33 4.15
C SER A 13 -19.43 18.20 3.90
N SER A 14 -18.56 18.38 4.89
CA SER A 14 -17.30 19.10 4.69
C SER A 14 -16.33 18.37 3.75
N SER A 15 -16.57 17.08 3.49
CA SER A 15 -15.77 16.23 2.62
C SER A 15 -16.33 16.09 1.19
N ASP A 16 -17.49 16.66 0.91
CA ASP A 16 -18.19 16.53 -0.39
C ASP A 16 -17.34 17.02 -1.56
N PHE A 17 -16.53 18.08 -1.36
CA PHE A 17 -15.69 18.65 -2.41
C PHE A 17 -14.60 17.69 -2.90
N ILE A 18 -14.23 16.67 -2.10
CA ILE A 18 -13.25 15.64 -2.45
C ILE A 18 -13.94 14.41 -3.02
N TYR A 19 -14.98 13.91 -2.35
CA TYR A 19 -15.59 12.63 -2.66
C TYR A 19 -16.78 12.74 -3.61
N GLY A 20 -17.38 13.93 -3.71
CA GLY A 20 -18.47 14.24 -4.64
C GLY A 20 -19.76 13.47 -4.40
N GLY A 21 -19.85 12.74 -3.29
CA GLY A 21 -20.99 11.88 -2.96
C GLY A 21 -21.99 12.55 -2.01
N THR A 22 -23.12 11.87 -1.81
CA THR A 22 -24.13 12.30 -0.85
C THR A 22 -23.88 11.66 0.51
N VAL A 23 -23.94 12.48 1.58
CA VAL A 23 -23.84 11.99 2.96
C VAL A 23 -25.16 11.35 3.39
N THR A 24 -25.11 10.11 3.81
CA THR A 24 -26.25 9.39 4.38
C THR A 24 -25.81 8.63 5.62
N ASN A 25 -26.34 9.01 6.79
CA ASN A 25 -25.98 8.37 8.08
C ASN A 25 -24.45 8.33 8.34
N GLY A 26 -23.75 9.43 8.04
CA GLY A 26 -22.30 9.54 8.22
C GLY A 26 -21.46 8.76 7.19
N LYS A 27 -22.09 8.20 6.16
CA LYS A 27 -21.42 7.59 5.02
C LYS A 27 -21.52 8.48 3.79
N ILE A 28 -20.44 8.54 3.02
CA ILE A 28 -20.38 9.21 1.71
C ILE A 28 -20.13 8.13 0.69
N ALA A 29 -21.13 7.81 -0.14
CA ALA A 29 -20.94 6.95 -1.30
C ALA A 29 -20.07 7.69 -2.32
N TYR A 30 -19.04 7.01 -2.85
CA TYR A 30 -18.18 7.66 -3.83
C TYR A 30 -18.93 7.90 -5.15
N LYS A 31 -18.80 9.13 -5.66
CA LYS A 31 -19.34 9.46 -6.98
C LYS A 31 -18.51 8.79 -8.10
N GLU A 32 -17.19 8.78 -7.92
CA GLU A 32 -16.27 8.24 -8.92
C GLU A 32 -16.11 6.72 -8.76
N PRO A 33 -16.50 5.92 -9.77
CA PRO A 33 -16.47 4.46 -9.67
C PRO A 33 -15.06 3.89 -9.52
N GLN A 34 -14.04 4.65 -9.88
CA GLN A 34 -12.64 4.25 -9.77
C GLN A 34 -12.07 4.39 -8.35
N ARG A 35 -12.78 5.10 -7.48
CA ARG A 35 -12.38 5.28 -6.07
C ARG A 35 -12.80 4.05 -5.26
N ARG A 36 -11.86 3.43 -4.56
CA ARG A 36 -12.11 2.27 -3.69
C ARG A 36 -11.26 2.33 -2.42
N GLY A 37 -11.85 1.88 -1.33
CA GLY A 37 -11.21 1.59 -0.04
C GLY A 37 -10.09 2.53 0.38
N LEU A 38 -9.05 1.95 0.98
CA LEU A 38 -7.91 2.70 1.52
C LEU A 38 -7.17 3.52 0.45
N LEU A 39 -6.96 2.94 -0.75
CA LEU A 39 -6.24 3.64 -1.82
C LEU A 39 -7.02 4.83 -2.39
N GLY A 40 -8.34 4.86 -2.17
CA GLY A 40 -9.21 5.98 -2.54
C GLY A 40 -9.38 7.03 -1.43
N GLN A 41 -8.80 6.83 -0.24
CA GLN A 41 -8.94 7.79 0.86
C GLN A 41 -8.08 9.04 0.64
N ALA A 42 -8.70 10.21 0.76
CA ALA A 42 -8.02 11.50 0.60
C ALA A 42 -6.84 11.65 1.57
N GLY A 43 -7.01 11.25 2.82
CA GLY A 43 -5.95 11.29 3.82
C GLY A 43 -4.72 10.47 3.43
N PHE A 44 -4.91 9.28 2.86
CA PHE A 44 -3.81 8.47 2.32
C PHE A 44 -3.13 9.19 1.14
N LEU A 45 -3.92 9.62 0.15
CA LEU A 45 -3.42 10.23 -1.08
C LEU A 45 -2.66 11.55 -0.80
N ALA A 46 -3.19 12.39 0.10
CA ALA A 46 -2.57 13.64 0.50
C ALA A 46 -1.31 13.42 1.35
N SER A 47 -1.26 12.40 2.20
CA SER A 47 -0.07 12.12 3.03
C SER A 47 1.18 11.81 2.22
N ALA A 48 1.02 11.33 0.99
CA ALA A 48 2.10 11.06 0.06
C ALA A 48 2.45 12.25 -0.84
N ALA A 49 1.62 13.30 -0.87
CA ALA A 49 1.86 14.46 -1.71
C ALA A 49 3.05 15.31 -1.24
N VAL A 50 3.53 16.16 -2.11
CA VAL A 50 4.40 17.30 -1.79
C VAL A 50 3.62 18.58 -2.08
N THR A 51 4.14 19.74 -1.68
CA THR A 51 3.45 21.00 -1.91
C THR A 51 3.05 21.14 -3.38
N ASP A 52 1.76 21.34 -3.63
CA ASP A 52 1.15 21.62 -4.94
C ASP A 52 1.30 20.52 -6.02
N THR A 53 1.74 19.29 -5.65
CA THR A 53 1.83 18.19 -6.62
C THR A 53 1.70 16.82 -5.95
N THR A 54 1.26 15.84 -6.71
CA THR A 54 1.29 14.43 -6.28
C THR A 54 2.72 13.90 -6.17
N ASN A 55 2.89 12.81 -5.46
CA ASN A 55 4.15 12.08 -5.44
C ASN A 55 3.90 10.58 -5.68
N PRO A 56 3.86 10.16 -6.95
CA PRO A 56 3.59 8.76 -7.30
C PRO A 56 4.63 7.82 -6.70
N ILE A 57 5.88 8.25 -6.54
CA ILE A 57 6.92 7.40 -5.96
C ILE A 57 6.61 7.07 -4.49
N LYS A 58 6.23 8.06 -3.69
CA LYS A 58 5.82 7.82 -2.29
C LYS A 58 4.56 6.95 -2.21
N ARG A 59 3.57 7.15 -3.11
CA ARG A 59 2.38 6.29 -3.19
C ARG A 59 2.78 4.84 -3.48
N GLY A 60 3.65 4.60 -4.47
CA GLY A 60 4.15 3.27 -4.82
C GLY A 60 4.95 2.62 -3.70
N VAL A 61 5.86 3.35 -3.05
CA VAL A 61 6.62 2.87 -1.89
C VAL A 61 5.69 2.46 -0.75
N PHE A 62 4.63 3.24 -0.46
CA PHE A 62 3.66 2.89 0.56
C PHE A 62 2.94 1.57 0.22
N ILE A 63 2.44 1.44 -1.01
CA ILE A 63 1.73 0.22 -1.44
C ILE A 63 2.64 -1.00 -1.30
N LEU A 64 3.83 -0.94 -1.87
CA LEU A 64 4.78 -2.05 -1.81
C LEU A 64 5.20 -2.36 -0.36
N GLY A 65 5.54 -1.35 0.43
CA GLY A 65 6.05 -1.55 1.79
C GLY A 65 4.98 -1.89 2.83
N ARG A 66 3.76 -1.37 2.68
CA ARG A 66 2.71 -1.48 3.70
C ARG A 66 1.57 -2.41 3.34
N LEU A 67 1.26 -2.57 2.06
CA LEU A 67 0.18 -3.45 1.60
C LEU A 67 0.67 -4.74 0.98
N LEU A 68 1.91 -4.77 0.47
CA LEU A 68 2.53 -5.96 -0.15
C LEU A 68 3.79 -6.43 0.59
N CYS A 69 4.17 -5.75 1.66
CA CYS A 69 5.32 -6.08 2.53
C CYS A 69 6.63 -6.35 1.77
N SER A 70 6.85 -5.65 0.67
CA SER A 70 8.12 -5.64 -0.04
C SER A 70 9.06 -4.63 0.61
N GLY A 71 10.24 -5.06 1.00
CA GLY A 71 11.29 -4.18 1.53
C GLY A 71 12.00 -3.41 0.42
N PHE A 72 12.69 -2.34 0.79
CA PHE A 72 13.54 -1.57 -0.11
C PHE A 72 14.95 -1.47 0.47
N ALA A 73 15.96 -1.52 -0.40
CA ALA A 73 17.28 -1.04 -0.01
C ALA A 73 17.19 0.48 0.32
N PRO A 74 18.01 0.98 1.25
CA PRO A 74 18.06 2.41 1.52
C PRO A 74 18.23 3.20 0.21
N ALA A 75 17.36 4.20 -0.01
CA ALA A 75 17.48 5.07 -1.16
C ALA A 75 18.78 5.88 -1.07
N PRO A 76 19.52 6.04 -2.17
CA PRO A 76 20.62 6.99 -2.20
C PRO A 76 20.06 8.41 -1.93
N PRO A 77 20.86 9.30 -1.32
CA PRO A 77 20.46 10.68 -1.10
C PRO A 77 20.35 11.40 -2.47
N THR A 78 19.17 11.40 -3.04
CA THR A 78 18.87 12.07 -4.31
C THR A 78 17.86 13.19 -4.07
N ALA A 79 18.03 14.30 -4.77
CA ALA A 79 17.05 15.39 -4.71
C ALA A 79 15.72 14.94 -5.34
N VAL A 80 14.60 15.26 -4.67
CA VAL A 80 13.28 15.15 -5.28
C VAL A 80 13.20 16.16 -6.43
N PRO A 81 12.65 15.80 -7.60
CA PRO A 81 12.48 16.74 -8.70
C PRO A 81 11.66 17.95 -8.28
N GLU A 82 12.11 19.13 -8.65
CA GLU A 82 11.29 20.31 -8.50
C GLU A 82 10.15 20.28 -9.53
N ALA A 83 8.95 20.70 -9.09
CA ALA A 83 7.81 20.85 -9.99
C ALA A 83 8.17 21.79 -11.14
N LYS A 84 7.94 21.35 -12.37
CA LYS A 84 8.14 22.19 -13.58
C LYS A 84 6.80 22.54 -14.18
N VAL A 85 6.59 23.80 -14.44
CA VAL A 85 5.38 24.29 -15.10
C VAL A 85 5.20 23.59 -16.46
N GLY A 86 4.02 23.02 -16.67
CA GLY A 86 3.64 22.38 -17.93
C GLY A 86 3.98 20.91 -18.08
N LEU A 87 4.63 20.28 -17.08
CA LEU A 87 4.82 18.83 -17.04
C LEU A 87 3.78 18.16 -16.13
N SER A 88 3.23 17.06 -16.59
CA SER A 88 2.44 16.18 -15.73
C SER A 88 3.32 15.54 -14.64
N SER A 89 2.71 15.13 -13.53
CA SER A 89 3.40 14.40 -12.46
C SER A 89 4.15 13.19 -13.01
N LYS A 90 3.54 12.44 -13.92
CA LYS A 90 4.17 11.29 -14.57
C LYS A 90 5.44 11.69 -15.35
N GLU A 91 5.37 12.70 -16.19
CA GLU A 91 6.53 13.18 -16.97
C GLU A 91 7.65 13.69 -16.06
N LEU A 92 7.29 14.41 -15.00
CA LEU A 92 8.24 14.92 -14.02
C LEU A 92 9.02 13.79 -13.35
N PHE A 93 8.31 12.78 -12.83
CA PHE A 93 8.94 11.68 -12.09
C PHE A 93 9.64 10.67 -13.00
N GLN A 94 9.18 10.47 -14.23
CA GLN A 94 9.89 9.61 -15.21
C GLN A 94 11.29 10.08 -15.56
N GLN A 95 11.61 11.37 -15.40
CA GLN A 95 12.97 11.89 -15.60
C GLN A 95 13.99 11.29 -14.63
N HIS A 96 13.54 10.73 -13.49
CA HIS A 96 14.40 10.13 -12.47
C HIS A 96 14.56 8.62 -12.59
N THR A 97 13.89 7.99 -13.55
CA THR A 97 13.88 6.53 -13.70
C THR A 97 15.03 5.98 -14.54
N GLN A 98 16.10 6.76 -14.73
CA GLN A 98 17.24 6.38 -15.57
C GLN A 98 18.48 6.01 -14.75
N GLY A 99 19.39 5.26 -15.35
CA GLY A 99 20.65 4.87 -14.72
C GLY A 99 20.47 3.98 -13.48
N ALA A 100 21.19 4.27 -12.41
CA ALA A 100 21.14 3.50 -11.17
C ALA A 100 19.76 3.53 -10.49
N CYS A 101 18.98 4.59 -10.67
CA CYS A 101 17.64 4.73 -10.09
C CYS A 101 16.63 3.76 -10.69
N ALA A 102 16.80 3.37 -11.95
CA ALA A 102 15.92 2.44 -12.66
C ALA A 102 15.81 1.06 -11.98
N SER A 103 16.81 0.65 -11.21
CA SER A 103 16.82 -0.65 -10.52
C SER A 103 15.66 -0.82 -9.52
N CYS A 104 15.26 0.27 -8.84
CA CYS A 104 14.14 0.28 -7.89
C CYS A 104 12.86 0.85 -8.53
N HIS A 105 12.99 1.93 -9.30
CA HIS A 105 11.86 2.65 -9.88
C HIS A 105 10.99 1.80 -10.79
N LYS A 106 11.57 0.87 -11.55
CA LYS A 106 10.82 -0.10 -12.38
C LYS A 106 9.82 -0.97 -11.59
N PHE A 107 9.97 -1.07 -10.27
CA PHE A 107 9.03 -1.81 -9.41
C PHE A 107 8.07 -0.90 -8.65
N ILE A 108 8.44 0.38 -8.46
CA ILE A 108 7.72 1.33 -7.62
C ILE A 108 6.73 2.14 -8.44
N ASP A 109 7.19 2.65 -9.57
CA ASP A 109 6.54 3.75 -10.29
C ASP A 109 5.14 3.38 -10.78
N ASP A 110 4.97 2.20 -11.33
CA ASP A 110 3.69 1.73 -11.87
C ASP A 110 2.60 1.60 -10.81
N PHE A 111 2.96 1.27 -9.56
CA PHE A 111 2.01 1.29 -8.44
C PHE A 111 1.53 2.70 -8.12
N GLY A 112 2.44 3.68 -8.17
CA GLY A 112 2.10 5.05 -7.89
C GLY A 112 1.36 5.72 -9.05
N PHE A 113 1.80 5.51 -10.28
CA PHE A 113 1.12 6.04 -11.47
C PHE A 113 -0.29 5.51 -11.66
N ALA A 114 -0.60 4.32 -11.14
CA ALA A 114 -1.97 3.79 -11.12
C ALA A 114 -2.93 4.64 -10.27
N LEU A 115 -2.44 5.58 -9.45
CA LEU A 115 -3.24 6.46 -8.60
C LEU A 115 -3.24 7.93 -9.05
N GLU A 116 -2.71 8.26 -10.24
CA GLU A 116 -2.58 9.66 -10.69
C GLU A 116 -3.91 10.32 -11.11
N ASN A 117 -5.00 9.54 -11.22
CA ASN A 117 -6.35 10.10 -11.25
C ASN A 117 -6.77 10.78 -9.93
N PHE A 118 -5.92 10.76 -8.91
CA PHE A 118 -6.14 11.52 -7.68
C PHE A 118 -5.05 12.57 -7.51
N ASP A 119 -5.47 13.82 -7.36
CA ASP A 119 -4.58 14.96 -7.15
C ASP A 119 -3.87 14.93 -5.76
N GLU A 120 -3.19 15.99 -5.41
CA GLU A 120 -2.42 16.12 -4.16
C GLU A 120 -3.28 16.15 -2.90
N ILE A 121 -4.55 16.50 -3.00
CA ILE A 121 -5.52 16.45 -1.89
C ILE A 121 -6.42 15.20 -1.93
N GLY A 122 -6.21 14.34 -2.93
CA GLY A 122 -6.99 13.12 -3.14
C GLY A 122 -8.31 13.33 -3.86
N LYS A 123 -8.53 14.47 -4.51
CA LYS A 123 -9.68 14.68 -5.38
C LYS A 123 -9.48 13.98 -6.72
N PHE A 124 -10.54 13.42 -7.29
CA PHE A 124 -10.47 12.78 -8.60
C PHE A 124 -10.27 13.81 -9.72
N ARG A 125 -9.40 13.47 -10.67
CA ARG A 125 -9.11 14.28 -11.87
C ARG A 125 -8.92 13.38 -13.09
N ASP A 126 -9.32 13.86 -14.27
CA ASP A 126 -9.12 13.19 -15.57
C ASP A 126 -7.93 13.75 -16.35
N THR A 127 -7.40 14.88 -15.92
CA THR A 127 -6.29 15.58 -16.59
C THR A 127 -5.21 15.98 -15.59
N ASP A 128 -3.95 16.02 -16.06
CA ASP A 128 -2.80 16.56 -15.35
C ASP A 128 -1.98 17.41 -16.31
N ALA A 129 -1.65 18.67 -15.92
CA ALA A 129 -0.99 19.67 -16.76
C ALA A 129 -1.66 19.84 -18.14
N GLY A 130 -3.00 19.74 -18.20
CA GLY A 130 -3.78 19.89 -19.44
C GLY A 130 -3.82 18.65 -20.34
N SER A 131 -3.14 17.57 -19.99
CA SER A 131 -3.16 16.30 -20.72
C SER A 131 -4.08 15.28 -20.05
N ALA A 132 -4.77 14.46 -20.83
CA ALA A 132 -5.60 13.37 -20.29
C ALA A 132 -4.73 12.34 -19.56
N ILE A 133 -5.20 11.92 -18.37
CA ILE A 133 -4.54 10.87 -17.60
C ILE A 133 -4.96 9.52 -18.16
N VAL A 134 -3.99 8.77 -18.70
CA VAL A 134 -4.17 7.40 -19.15
C VAL A 134 -3.33 6.48 -18.27
N ILE A 135 -4.01 5.69 -17.43
CA ILE A 135 -3.34 4.66 -16.63
C ILE A 135 -3.05 3.44 -17.52
N LYS A 136 -1.78 3.11 -17.60
CA LYS A 136 -1.29 1.90 -18.25
C LYS A 136 -0.06 1.44 -17.49
N SER A 137 -0.31 0.71 -16.41
CA SER A 137 0.70 0.25 -15.47
C SER A 137 0.82 -1.27 -15.52
N SER A 138 2.02 -1.80 -15.27
CA SER A 138 2.27 -3.22 -15.11
C SER A 138 2.97 -3.47 -13.78
N VAL A 139 2.23 -4.01 -12.82
CA VAL A 139 2.71 -4.22 -11.44
C VAL A 139 2.94 -5.71 -11.19
N LYS A 140 3.88 -6.03 -10.28
CA LYS A 140 4.12 -7.40 -9.87
C LYS A 140 3.45 -7.70 -8.54
N ILE A 141 2.45 -8.60 -8.56
CA ILE A 141 1.70 -9.07 -7.38
C ILE A 141 1.67 -10.60 -7.43
N ASP A 142 1.90 -11.28 -6.30
CA ASP A 142 2.01 -12.74 -6.19
C ASP A 142 3.04 -13.34 -7.19
N GLY A 143 4.12 -12.59 -7.45
CA GLY A 143 5.14 -12.98 -8.42
C GLY A 143 4.74 -12.89 -9.90
N LYS A 144 3.53 -12.43 -10.21
CA LYS A 144 2.97 -12.31 -11.56
C LYS A 144 2.86 -10.85 -11.99
N ASP A 145 3.03 -10.59 -13.27
CA ASP A 145 2.78 -9.27 -13.84
C ASP A 145 1.27 -9.08 -14.06
N VAL A 146 0.72 -8.00 -13.51
CA VAL A 146 -0.70 -7.64 -13.57
C VAL A 146 -0.81 -6.29 -14.26
N THR A 147 -1.62 -6.21 -15.32
CA THR A 147 -1.92 -4.95 -16.00
C THR A 147 -2.99 -4.20 -15.22
N ILE A 148 -2.78 -2.92 -14.99
CA ILE A 148 -3.68 -2.01 -14.27
C ILE A 148 -4.05 -0.85 -15.19
N ALA A 149 -5.33 -0.63 -15.38
CA ALA A 149 -5.89 0.46 -16.20
C ALA A 149 -6.70 1.48 -15.36
N SER A 150 -6.87 1.23 -14.06
CA SER A 150 -7.57 2.16 -13.16
C SER A 150 -7.12 2.00 -11.70
N PRO A 151 -7.32 3.02 -10.84
CA PRO A 151 -7.11 2.89 -9.39
C PRO A 151 -7.95 1.77 -8.76
N GLN A 152 -9.17 1.54 -9.27
CA GLN A 152 -10.03 0.45 -8.83
C GLN A 152 -9.38 -0.91 -9.08
N GLU A 153 -8.88 -1.16 -10.29
CA GLU A 153 -8.21 -2.42 -10.63
C GLU A 153 -6.99 -2.69 -9.75
N LEU A 154 -6.23 -1.66 -9.38
CA LEU A 154 -5.13 -1.80 -8.44
C LEU A 154 -5.63 -2.25 -7.05
N SER A 155 -6.70 -1.62 -6.56
CA SER A 155 -7.31 -2.01 -5.28
C SER A 155 -7.80 -3.44 -5.29
N GLU A 156 -8.45 -3.87 -6.38
CA GLU A 156 -8.93 -5.24 -6.59
C GLU A 156 -7.78 -6.24 -6.67
N ALA A 157 -6.73 -5.94 -7.42
CA ALA A 157 -5.57 -6.80 -7.54
C ALA A 157 -4.89 -7.05 -6.20
N ILE A 158 -4.74 -6.01 -5.35
CA ILE A 158 -4.16 -6.15 -4.01
C ILE A 158 -5.13 -6.89 -3.07
N ALA A 159 -6.42 -6.57 -3.10
CA ALA A 159 -7.43 -7.18 -2.23
C ALA A 159 -7.58 -8.68 -2.42
N HIS A 160 -7.37 -9.17 -3.64
CA HIS A 160 -7.48 -10.58 -3.98
C HIS A 160 -6.13 -11.31 -4.04
N SER A 161 -5.03 -10.65 -3.65
CA SER A 161 -3.71 -11.26 -3.66
C SER A 161 -3.39 -11.98 -2.35
N GLN A 162 -2.68 -13.10 -2.46
CA GLN A 162 -2.12 -13.80 -1.32
C GLN A 162 -1.08 -12.93 -0.61
N GLN A 163 -0.25 -12.23 -1.38
CA GLN A 163 0.75 -11.31 -0.86
C GLN A 163 0.14 -10.18 -0.02
N GLY A 164 -1.00 -9.63 -0.45
CA GLY A 164 -1.74 -8.60 0.31
C GLY A 164 -2.28 -9.15 1.63
N LEU A 165 -2.85 -10.35 1.61
CA LEU A 165 -3.37 -11.01 2.80
C LEU A 165 -2.27 -11.33 3.82
N GLU A 166 -1.17 -11.91 3.36
CA GLU A 166 0.00 -12.20 4.20
C GLU A 166 0.64 -10.92 4.76
N CYS A 167 0.69 -9.85 3.94
CA CYS A 167 1.18 -8.57 4.40
C CYS A 167 0.30 -7.99 5.49
N TYR A 168 -1.03 -8.07 5.37
CA TYR A 168 -1.92 -7.63 6.44
C TYR A 168 -1.69 -8.42 7.74
N ALA A 169 -1.56 -9.75 7.66
CA ALA A 169 -1.21 -10.58 8.82
C ALA A 169 0.11 -10.13 9.47
N ARG A 170 1.11 -9.85 8.66
CA ARG A 170 2.42 -9.34 9.08
C ARG A 170 2.33 -7.98 9.75
N GLN A 171 1.57 -7.04 9.20
CA GLN A 171 1.36 -5.73 9.83
C GLN A 171 0.60 -5.86 11.15
N THR A 172 -0.37 -6.77 11.22
CA THR A 172 -1.10 -7.10 12.47
C THR A 172 -0.14 -7.63 13.53
N PHE A 173 0.74 -8.56 13.17
CA PHE A 173 1.79 -9.07 14.04
C PHE A 173 2.70 -7.93 14.55
N ARG A 174 3.24 -7.09 13.65
CA ARG A 174 4.13 -5.97 13.99
C ARG A 174 3.48 -5.00 14.98
N TYR A 175 2.20 -4.68 14.74
CA TYR A 175 1.43 -3.80 15.61
C TYR A 175 1.26 -4.42 17.01
N ALA A 176 0.88 -5.68 17.09
CA ALA A 176 0.57 -6.35 18.36
C ALA A 176 1.82 -6.62 19.21
N PHE A 177 2.93 -6.99 18.58
CA PHE A 177 4.19 -7.28 19.28
C PHE A 177 5.07 -6.04 19.47
N GLY A 178 4.76 -4.91 18.83
CA GLY A 178 5.54 -3.67 18.91
C GLY A 178 6.96 -3.80 18.32
N ARG A 179 7.18 -4.80 17.45
CA ARG A 179 8.47 -5.07 16.81
C ARG A 179 8.29 -5.62 15.40
N LEU A 180 9.35 -5.57 14.63
CA LEU A 180 9.41 -6.30 13.36
C LEU A 180 9.60 -7.80 13.64
N GLU A 181 9.13 -8.61 12.71
CA GLU A 181 9.44 -10.04 12.67
C GLU A 181 10.91 -10.27 12.35
N TYR A 182 11.45 -11.39 12.80
CA TYR A 182 12.81 -11.82 12.49
C TYR A 182 12.94 -12.46 11.09
N THR A 183 11.82 -12.67 10.38
CA THR A 183 11.85 -13.25 9.02
C THR A 183 12.36 -12.24 8.01
N ALA A 184 13.14 -12.69 7.05
CA ALA A 184 13.55 -11.88 5.92
C ALA A 184 12.32 -11.43 5.11
N VAL A 185 12.28 -10.13 4.78
CA VAL A 185 11.30 -9.56 3.85
C VAL A 185 11.98 -9.43 2.49
N PRO A 186 11.30 -9.75 1.39
CA PRO A 186 11.86 -9.50 0.06
C PRO A 186 12.29 -8.04 -0.06
N ILE A 187 13.55 -7.80 -0.45
CA ILE A 187 14.09 -6.44 -0.62
C ILE A 187 14.18 -6.13 -2.12
N ILE A 188 13.43 -5.12 -2.56
CA ILE A 188 13.51 -4.64 -3.94
C ILE A 188 14.87 -3.98 -4.15
N GLY A 189 15.61 -4.43 -5.16
CA GLY A 189 16.96 -3.95 -5.45
C GLY A 189 18.05 -4.50 -4.54
N GLY A 190 17.74 -5.50 -3.70
CA GLY A 190 18.68 -6.15 -2.80
C GLY A 190 18.46 -7.65 -2.64
N VAL A 191 19.33 -8.30 -1.88
CA VAL A 191 19.20 -9.71 -1.51
C VAL A 191 18.56 -9.77 -0.11
N ALA A 192 17.45 -10.48 0.02
CA ALA A 192 16.88 -10.77 1.32
C ALA A 192 17.81 -11.73 2.08
N LEU A 193 18.24 -11.35 3.29
CA LEU A 193 18.94 -12.26 4.19
C LEU A 193 17.89 -13.12 4.89
N GLU A 194 17.92 -14.41 4.65
CA GLU A 194 17.06 -15.36 5.34
C GLU A 194 17.61 -15.60 6.75
N ASP A 195 16.88 -15.19 7.76
CA ASP A 195 17.16 -15.56 9.13
C ASP A 195 16.52 -16.93 9.43
N LYS A 196 17.36 -17.91 9.80
CA LYS A 196 16.94 -19.29 10.12
C LYS A 196 16.89 -19.57 11.62
N SER A 197 16.93 -18.52 12.45
CA SER A 197 16.78 -18.67 13.90
C SER A 197 15.44 -19.29 14.29
N THR A 198 15.36 -19.84 15.50
CA THR A 198 14.11 -20.37 16.04
C THR A 198 13.05 -19.28 16.16
N GLU A 199 13.44 -18.07 16.54
CA GLU A 199 12.58 -16.89 16.63
C GLU A 199 11.99 -16.52 15.27
N SER A 200 12.80 -16.54 14.22
CA SER A 200 12.36 -16.32 12.84
C SER A 200 11.32 -17.35 12.41
N GLN A 201 11.50 -18.62 12.75
CA GLN A 201 10.55 -19.68 12.42
C GLN A 201 9.23 -19.52 13.18
N LEU A 202 9.29 -19.16 14.48
CA LEU A 202 8.10 -18.90 15.28
C LEU A 202 7.29 -17.72 14.74
N ASP A 203 7.93 -16.61 14.45
CA ASP A 203 7.27 -15.43 13.85
C ASP A 203 6.61 -15.78 12.51
N LYS A 204 7.30 -16.55 11.67
CA LYS A 204 6.75 -17.03 10.41
C LYS A 204 5.51 -17.89 10.60
N CYS A 205 5.56 -18.84 11.54
CA CYS A 205 4.40 -19.70 11.85
C CYS A 205 3.21 -18.89 12.35
N GLN A 206 3.43 -17.91 13.23
CA GLN A 206 2.37 -17.04 13.74
C GLN A 206 1.74 -16.20 12.64
N ILE A 207 2.56 -15.56 11.78
CA ILE A 207 2.06 -14.77 10.67
C ILE A 207 1.26 -15.63 9.69
N GLN A 208 1.74 -16.85 9.40
CA GLN A 208 1.05 -17.79 8.53
C GLN A 208 -0.28 -18.27 9.15
N SER A 209 -0.33 -18.51 10.46
CA SER A 209 -1.57 -18.89 11.16
C SER A 209 -2.62 -17.80 11.06
N ILE A 210 -2.23 -16.53 11.29
CA ILE A 210 -3.11 -15.38 11.15
C ILE A 210 -3.64 -15.28 9.71
N ALA A 211 -2.76 -15.37 8.70
CA ALA A 211 -3.14 -15.29 7.29
C ALA A 211 -4.11 -16.42 6.91
N SER A 212 -3.79 -17.67 7.27
CA SER A 212 -4.63 -18.82 6.94
C SER A 212 -6.01 -18.77 7.63
N THR A 213 -6.07 -18.27 8.86
CA THR A 213 -7.35 -18.08 9.57
C THR A 213 -8.20 -17.00 8.88
N MET A 214 -7.61 -15.90 8.46
CA MET A 214 -8.32 -14.88 7.71
C MET A 214 -8.81 -15.42 6.36
N GLU A 215 -7.95 -16.13 5.61
CA GLU A 215 -8.30 -16.72 4.32
C GLU A 215 -9.49 -17.69 4.45
N GLY A 216 -9.43 -18.61 5.41
CA GLY A 216 -10.51 -19.55 5.69
C GLY A 216 -11.83 -18.92 6.15
N LYS A 217 -11.82 -17.62 6.49
CA LYS A 217 -12.99 -16.81 6.86
C LYS A 217 -13.32 -15.74 5.83
N GLY A 218 -12.92 -15.92 4.57
CA GLY A 218 -13.23 -15.00 3.47
C GLY A 218 -12.55 -13.63 3.59
N GLY A 219 -11.36 -13.58 4.19
CA GLY A 219 -10.61 -12.34 4.40
C GLY A 219 -11.10 -11.52 5.60
N ASP A 220 -11.73 -12.15 6.60
CA ASP A 220 -12.19 -11.46 7.81
C ASP A 220 -11.01 -11.05 8.70
N LEU A 221 -10.77 -9.74 8.77
CA LEU A 221 -9.68 -9.15 9.54
C LEU A 221 -9.81 -9.37 11.05
N LYS A 222 -11.05 -9.43 11.56
CA LYS A 222 -11.31 -9.69 12.99
C LYS A 222 -10.90 -11.10 13.38
N SER A 223 -11.10 -12.09 12.51
CA SER A 223 -10.68 -13.46 12.77
C SER A 223 -9.16 -13.59 12.91
N GLY A 224 -8.39 -12.81 12.12
CA GLY A 224 -6.93 -12.75 12.26
C GLY A 224 -6.49 -12.14 13.59
N LEU A 225 -7.17 -11.11 14.08
CA LEU A 225 -6.90 -10.53 15.40
C LEU A 225 -7.23 -11.53 16.52
N ILE A 226 -8.33 -12.27 16.42
CA ILE A 226 -8.71 -13.31 17.39
C ILE A 226 -7.65 -14.42 17.40
N GLU A 227 -7.21 -14.89 16.24
CA GLU A 227 -6.13 -15.87 16.11
C GLU A 227 -4.87 -15.42 16.83
N LEU A 228 -4.41 -14.18 16.53
CA LEU A 228 -3.23 -13.60 17.15
C LEU A 228 -3.30 -13.62 18.69
N VAL A 229 -4.39 -13.10 19.27
CA VAL A 229 -4.50 -12.99 20.75
C VAL A 229 -4.76 -14.35 21.43
N SER A 230 -5.20 -15.35 20.67
CA SER A 230 -5.41 -16.71 21.12
C SER A 230 -4.13 -17.54 21.12
N ASP A 231 -3.14 -17.14 20.31
CA ASP A 231 -1.86 -17.84 20.21
C ASP A 231 -1.10 -17.78 21.55
N PRO A 232 -0.59 -18.92 22.06
CA PRO A 232 0.20 -18.94 23.29
C PRO A 232 1.42 -18.02 23.24
N GLY A 233 2.06 -17.87 22.08
CA GLY A 233 3.22 -17.01 21.89
C GLY A 233 2.92 -15.51 22.10
N PHE A 234 1.68 -15.08 21.86
CA PHE A 234 1.26 -13.72 22.16
C PHE A 234 1.26 -13.40 23.66
N ARG A 235 0.95 -14.41 24.49
CA ARG A 235 0.87 -14.27 25.95
C ARG A 235 2.19 -14.57 26.66
N LEU A 236 3.10 -15.26 26.00
CA LEU A 236 4.41 -15.62 26.55
C LEU A 236 5.42 -14.50 26.23
N ARG A 237 5.70 -13.67 27.22
CA ARG A 237 6.83 -12.75 27.12
C ARG A 237 8.11 -13.57 27.28
N LEU A 238 8.94 -13.65 26.24
CA LEU A 238 10.29 -14.18 26.40
C LEU A 238 10.98 -13.35 27.49
N ALA A 239 11.42 -14.00 28.55
CA ALA A 239 12.25 -13.36 29.54
C ALA A 239 13.51 -12.88 28.83
N GLY A 240 13.75 -11.56 28.81
CA GLY A 240 14.99 -11.02 28.29
C GLY A 240 16.20 -11.66 28.99
N PRO A 241 17.39 -11.64 28.38
CA PRO A 241 18.58 -12.16 29.02
C PRO A 241 18.69 -11.54 30.41
N LYS A 242 18.84 -12.37 31.45
CA LYS A 242 19.14 -11.90 32.78
C LYS A 242 20.54 -11.28 32.70
N ASN A 243 20.61 -9.96 32.84
CA ASN A 243 21.88 -9.23 33.02
C ASN A 243 22.59 -9.74 34.25
#